data_e11d95a63c91ee612f5e9b3212175cef
#
_entry.id   e11d95a63c91ee612f5e9b3212175cef
#
_cell.length_a   1.000
_cell.length_b   1.000
_cell.length_c   1.000
_cell.angle_alpha   90.00
_cell.angle_beta   90.00
_cell.angle_gamma   90.00
#
_symmetry.space_group_name_H-M   'P 1'
#
loop_
_entity.id
_entity.type
_entity.pdbx_description
1 polymer ?
#
loop_
_entity_poly.entity_id
_entity_poly.type
_entity_poly.pdbx_seq_one_letter_code
_entity_poly.pdbx_strand_id
1 'polypeptide(L)'
;MTSVRQILHSGLAVVFLTLFVPYPSLASSANLMIFAGAASKPPTEEVAKIYKHKRGVGVQVTFGGSGFVLSQMKLARRGDVYFPGSSDFMEKAKREGLVFPKTEKIIAYLIPAINVQKGNPWKIQSLKDLLRPGLRVAIADPESVCVGTYAVEVAEKNLTAGEQALFRKNLVTTVESCERTANIISLKGVDAVLGWEVFRSWDPERIETIFLKPEEVPRIGYIPAAVSRFTGNRPMAEEFVNFLISPESKDVFKKHGYLMSLEEARKYALPGTPVGGEYTLPREWRRGKR
;
A
#
# COMPACT_ATOMS: atom_id res chain seq x y z
N MET A 1 62.05 -21.71 -80.04
CA MET A 1 60.70 -21.88 -80.61
C MET A 1 59.84 -22.55 -79.49
N THR A 2 59.14 -21.78 -78.70
CA THR A 2 58.11 -22.31 -77.83
C THR A 2 57.19 -21.15 -77.39
N SER A 3 55.93 -21.25 -77.78
CA SER A 3 54.85 -20.27 -77.64
C SER A 3 54.33 -20.30 -76.22
N VAL A 4 54.23 -19.12 -75.59
CA VAL A 4 53.58 -18.94 -74.26
C VAL A 4 52.15 -18.48 -74.55
N ARG A 5 51.18 -19.33 -74.12
CA ARG A 5 49.75 -18.99 -74.09
C ARG A 5 49.43 -18.19 -72.79
N GLN A 6 48.92 -16.97 -73.00
CA GLN A 6 48.31 -16.18 -71.95
C GLN A 6 46.89 -16.68 -71.66
N ILE A 7 46.61 -17.02 -70.46
CA ILE A 7 45.27 -17.35 -69.96
C ILE A 7 44.72 -16.08 -69.30
N LEU A 8 43.70 -15.47 -69.87
CA LEU A 8 42.92 -14.39 -69.26
C LEU A 8 41.97 -15.01 -68.17
N HIS A 9 42.18 -14.63 -66.94
CA HIS A 9 41.20 -14.91 -65.87
C HIS A 9 40.24 -13.72 -65.80
N SER A 10 39.00 -13.92 -66.24
CA SER A 10 37.88 -12.99 -65.99
C SER A 10 37.36 -13.16 -64.60
N GLY A 11 37.75 -12.29 -63.69
CA GLY A 11 37.22 -12.25 -62.33
C GLY A 11 35.79 -11.67 -62.33
N LEU A 12 34.81 -12.52 -61.97
CA LEU A 12 33.43 -12.11 -61.78
C LEU A 12 33.31 -11.51 -60.37
N ALA A 13 33.22 -10.18 -60.26
CA ALA A 13 32.97 -9.52 -58.95
C ALA A 13 31.50 -9.64 -58.61
N VAL A 14 31.17 -10.50 -57.62
CA VAL A 14 29.85 -10.60 -57.04
C VAL A 14 29.69 -9.50 -55.96
N VAL A 15 28.95 -8.45 -56.29
CA VAL A 15 28.59 -7.38 -55.38
C VAL A 15 27.45 -7.90 -54.50
N PHE A 16 27.75 -8.23 -53.23
CA PHE A 16 26.72 -8.50 -52.23
C PHE A 16 26.07 -7.19 -51.79
N LEU A 17 24.88 -6.92 -52.33
CA LEU A 17 24.02 -5.82 -51.88
C LEU A 17 23.35 -6.27 -50.55
N THR A 18 23.93 -5.91 -49.41
CA THR A 18 23.30 -6.15 -48.10
C THR A 18 22.09 -5.23 -47.96
N LEU A 19 20.90 -5.77 -48.15
CA LEU A 19 19.64 -5.12 -47.79
C LEU A 19 19.60 -4.93 -46.25
N PHE A 20 19.84 -3.70 -45.81
CA PHE A 20 19.66 -3.29 -44.43
C PHE A 20 18.14 -3.22 -44.17
N VAL A 21 17.55 -4.33 -43.71
CA VAL A 21 16.16 -4.34 -43.24
C VAL A 21 16.20 -3.75 -41.80
N PRO A 22 15.60 -2.58 -41.58
CA PRO A 22 15.49 -2.07 -40.21
C PRO A 22 14.59 -3.02 -39.44
N TYR A 23 15.18 -3.80 -38.54
CA TYR A 23 14.38 -4.54 -37.51
C TYR A 23 13.62 -3.51 -36.70
N PRO A 24 12.27 -3.63 -36.57
CA PRO A 24 11.55 -2.81 -35.64
C PRO A 24 12.12 -3.09 -34.27
N SER A 25 12.77 -2.10 -33.67
CA SER A 25 13.15 -2.14 -32.28
C SER A 25 11.89 -2.44 -31.50
N LEU A 26 11.78 -3.63 -30.89
CA LEU A 26 10.80 -3.92 -29.86
C LEU A 26 11.10 -2.93 -28.73
N ALA A 27 10.44 -1.78 -28.79
CA ALA A 27 10.48 -0.82 -27.69
C ALA A 27 10.04 -1.59 -26.45
N SER A 28 11.00 -1.91 -25.58
CA SER A 28 10.71 -2.48 -24.27
C SER A 28 9.68 -1.56 -23.63
N SER A 29 8.45 -2.04 -23.47
CA SER A 29 7.42 -1.24 -22.83
C SER A 29 7.95 -0.82 -21.46
N ALA A 30 8.15 0.48 -21.30
CA ALA A 30 8.61 1.00 -20.02
C ALA A 30 7.63 0.56 -18.92
N ASN A 31 8.14 -0.06 -17.89
CA ASN A 31 7.33 -0.54 -16.77
C ASN A 31 7.81 0.10 -15.48
N LEU A 32 6.87 0.61 -14.69
CA LEU A 32 7.12 1.06 -13.33
C LEU A 32 6.92 -0.09 -12.34
N MET A 33 7.81 -0.21 -11.38
CA MET A 33 7.73 -1.16 -10.28
C MET A 33 7.38 -0.43 -8.99
N ILE A 34 6.22 -0.75 -8.42
CA ILE A 34 5.67 -0.11 -7.23
C ILE A 34 5.67 -1.10 -6.06
N PHE A 35 6.16 -0.68 -4.90
CA PHE A 35 6.03 -1.40 -3.65
C PHE A 35 4.96 -0.72 -2.79
N ALA A 36 3.78 -1.32 -2.69
CA ALA A 36 2.60 -0.71 -2.09
C ALA A 36 2.09 -1.47 -0.86
N GLY A 37 1.71 -0.73 0.16
CA GLY A 37 0.91 -1.26 1.26
C GLY A 37 -0.48 -1.66 0.77
N ALA A 38 -0.98 -2.83 1.20
CA ALA A 38 -2.27 -3.35 0.76
C ALA A 38 -3.47 -2.48 1.20
N ALA A 39 -3.25 -1.42 1.99
CA ALA A 39 -4.29 -0.47 2.38
C ALA A 39 -4.91 0.29 1.20
N SER A 40 -4.24 0.36 0.04
CA SER A 40 -4.73 1.04 -1.16
C SER A 40 -4.94 0.10 -2.35
N LYS A 41 -4.94 -1.23 -2.13
CA LYS A 41 -4.89 -2.21 -3.22
C LYS A 41 -6.00 -2.01 -4.27
N PRO A 42 -7.30 -2.01 -3.94
CA PRO A 42 -8.34 -1.93 -4.96
C PRO A 42 -8.24 -0.69 -5.87
N PRO A 43 -8.15 0.55 -5.34
CA PRO A 43 -8.03 1.73 -6.20
C PRO A 43 -6.70 1.80 -6.93
N THR A 44 -5.60 1.33 -6.34
CA THR A 44 -4.27 1.35 -6.98
C THR A 44 -4.23 0.45 -8.22
N GLU A 45 -4.88 -0.73 -8.18
CA GLU A 45 -5.00 -1.61 -9.35
C GLU A 45 -5.80 -0.96 -10.49
N GLU A 46 -6.87 -0.22 -10.15
CA GLU A 46 -7.68 0.51 -11.15
C GLU A 46 -6.88 1.68 -11.74
N VAL A 47 -6.23 2.50 -10.90
CA VAL A 47 -5.38 3.62 -11.34
C VAL A 47 -4.21 3.13 -12.21
N ALA A 48 -3.59 2.01 -11.87
CA ALA A 48 -2.51 1.42 -12.67
C ALA A 48 -2.96 1.05 -14.09
N LYS A 49 -4.19 0.52 -14.24
CA LYS A 49 -4.78 0.22 -15.55
C LYS A 49 -5.05 1.50 -16.36
N ILE A 50 -5.61 2.53 -15.71
CA ILE A 50 -5.87 3.82 -16.34
C ILE A 50 -4.56 4.48 -16.80
N TYR A 51 -3.54 4.47 -15.93
CA TYR A 51 -2.22 5.01 -16.25
C TYR A 51 -1.60 4.32 -17.48
N LYS A 52 -1.64 2.98 -17.48
CA LYS A 52 -1.16 2.18 -18.63
C LYS A 52 -1.88 2.56 -19.93
N HIS A 53 -3.22 2.70 -19.87
CA HIS A 53 -4.01 3.07 -21.04
C HIS A 53 -3.64 4.47 -21.57
N LYS A 54 -3.42 5.43 -20.66
CA LYS A 54 -3.14 6.83 -21.04
C LYS A 54 -1.70 7.12 -21.43
N ARG A 55 -0.75 6.41 -20.82
CA ARG A 55 0.69 6.68 -20.97
C ARG A 55 1.46 5.59 -21.72
N GLY A 56 0.83 4.45 -22.01
CA GLY A 56 1.52 3.31 -22.60
C GLY A 56 2.53 2.64 -21.66
N VAL A 57 2.60 3.07 -20.40
CA VAL A 57 3.56 2.59 -19.39
C VAL A 57 2.89 1.54 -18.50
N GLY A 58 3.45 0.34 -18.45
CA GLY A 58 3.00 -0.71 -17.55
C GLY A 58 3.30 -0.35 -16.09
N VAL A 59 2.43 -0.76 -15.16
CA VAL A 59 2.64 -0.58 -13.72
C VAL A 59 2.53 -1.94 -13.05
N GLN A 60 3.65 -2.42 -12.52
CA GLN A 60 3.72 -3.65 -11.73
C GLN A 60 3.71 -3.29 -10.26
N VAL A 61 2.71 -3.76 -9.52
CA VAL A 61 2.56 -3.45 -8.10
C VAL A 61 2.74 -4.70 -7.25
N THR A 62 3.66 -4.63 -6.30
CA THR A 62 3.82 -5.63 -5.24
C THR A 62 3.08 -5.12 -4.01
N PHE A 63 2.01 -5.83 -3.61
CA PHE A 63 1.22 -5.49 -2.43
C PHE A 63 1.59 -6.34 -1.21
N GLY A 64 1.49 -5.74 -0.02
CA GLY A 64 1.72 -6.44 1.24
C GLY A 64 1.58 -5.52 2.46
N GLY A 65 2.02 -5.99 3.62
CA GLY A 65 2.24 -5.12 4.78
C GLY A 65 3.25 -4.03 4.43
N SER A 66 3.03 -2.79 4.87
CA SER A 66 3.89 -1.64 4.48
C SER A 66 5.36 -1.86 4.83
N GLY A 67 5.65 -2.41 6.02
CA GLY A 67 7.02 -2.74 6.43
C GLY A 67 7.62 -3.90 5.63
N PHE A 68 6.80 -4.88 5.25
CA PHE A 68 7.24 -6.01 4.43
C PHE A 68 7.68 -5.54 3.04
N VAL A 69 6.84 -4.78 2.33
CA VAL A 69 7.19 -4.27 0.99
C VAL A 69 8.34 -3.27 1.02
N LEU A 70 8.49 -2.48 2.11
CA LEU A 70 9.67 -1.64 2.32
C LEU A 70 10.95 -2.49 2.38
N SER A 71 10.91 -3.57 3.16
CA SER A 71 12.04 -4.49 3.30
C SER A 71 12.38 -5.17 1.97
N GLN A 72 11.38 -5.59 1.20
CA GLN A 72 11.57 -6.16 -0.13
C GLN A 72 12.25 -5.16 -1.08
N MET A 73 11.75 -3.92 -1.14
CA MET A 73 12.33 -2.85 -1.97
C MET A 73 13.80 -2.59 -1.58
N LYS A 74 14.09 -2.52 -0.28
CA LYS A 74 15.44 -2.30 0.26
C LYS A 74 16.39 -3.45 -0.09
N LEU A 75 15.98 -4.70 0.11
CA LEU A 75 16.80 -5.88 -0.18
C LEU A 75 17.03 -6.07 -1.68
N ALA A 76 16.00 -5.90 -2.49
CA ALA A 76 16.08 -6.00 -3.95
C ALA A 76 16.86 -4.84 -4.58
N ARG A 77 17.05 -3.71 -3.87
CA ARG A 77 17.64 -2.46 -4.37
C ARG A 77 17.03 -2.02 -5.71
N ARG A 78 15.73 -2.19 -5.86
CA ARG A 78 14.97 -1.84 -7.07
C ARG A 78 13.55 -1.42 -6.70
N GLY A 79 12.89 -0.74 -7.62
CA GLY A 79 11.54 -0.20 -7.46
C GLY A 79 11.53 1.29 -7.70
N ASP A 80 10.45 1.79 -8.27
CA ASP A 80 10.33 3.18 -8.71
C ASP A 80 9.56 4.02 -7.69
N VAL A 81 8.55 3.45 -7.05
CA VAL A 81 7.72 4.14 -6.06
C VAL A 81 7.51 3.27 -4.83
N TYR A 82 7.62 3.89 -3.66
CA TYR A 82 7.17 3.34 -2.39
C TYR A 82 5.85 4.00 -2.00
N PHE A 83 4.85 3.18 -1.71
CA PHE A 83 3.47 3.61 -1.50
C PHE A 83 2.86 2.89 -0.29
N PRO A 84 3.31 3.21 0.96
CA PRO A 84 2.82 2.55 2.17
C PRO A 84 1.40 2.97 2.52
N GLY A 85 0.73 2.18 3.36
CA GLY A 85 -0.61 2.47 3.84
C GLY A 85 -0.68 3.44 5.03
N SER A 86 0.46 3.97 5.51
CA SER A 86 0.49 5.03 6.52
C SER A 86 1.80 5.81 6.51
N SER A 87 1.78 6.98 7.16
CA SER A 87 2.95 7.84 7.41
C SER A 87 4.05 7.13 8.18
N ASP A 88 3.74 6.25 9.14
CA ASP A 88 4.73 5.55 9.98
C ASP A 88 5.84 4.91 9.13
N PHE A 89 5.43 4.19 8.08
CA PHE A 89 6.38 3.51 7.21
C PHE A 89 7.03 4.43 6.18
N MET A 90 6.39 5.55 5.82
CA MET A 90 7.01 6.57 4.98
C MET A 90 8.10 7.32 5.77
N GLU A 91 7.85 7.70 7.02
CA GLU A 91 8.85 8.32 7.87
C GLU A 91 10.06 7.38 8.09
N LYS A 92 9.79 6.09 8.30
CA LYS A 92 10.85 5.07 8.34
C LYS A 92 11.66 5.03 7.03
N ALA A 93 11.00 5.04 5.88
CA ALA A 93 11.67 5.02 4.57
C ALA A 93 12.53 6.27 4.33
N LYS A 94 12.05 7.46 4.75
CA LYS A 94 12.80 8.72 4.69
C LYS A 94 14.04 8.66 5.59
N ARG A 95 13.88 8.23 6.83
CA ARG A 95 14.97 8.12 7.81
C ARG A 95 16.06 7.14 7.37
N GLU A 96 15.67 6.06 6.69
CA GLU A 96 16.60 5.09 6.10
C GLU A 96 17.15 5.52 4.73
N GLY A 97 16.78 6.69 4.22
CA GLY A 97 17.26 7.21 2.93
C GLY A 97 16.80 6.42 1.70
N LEU A 98 15.65 5.75 1.78
CA LEU A 98 15.14 4.84 0.73
C LEU A 98 14.24 5.53 -0.31
N VAL A 99 13.77 6.73 -0.02
CA VAL A 99 12.91 7.53 -0.89
C VAL A 99 13.45 8.95 -1.06
N PHE A 100 12.97 9.68 -2.06
CA PHE A 100 13.21 11.12 -2.21
C PHE A 100 12.10 11.88 -1.46
N PRO A 101 12.36 12.47 -0.27
CA PRO A 101 11.31 13.05 0.57
C PRO A 101 10.50 14.16 -0.11
N LYS A 102 11.15 14.97 -0.98
CA LYS A 102 10.50 16.08 -1.71
C LYS A 102 9.47 15.62 -2.73
N THR A 103 9.43 14.32 -3.07
CA THR A 103 8.47 13.76 -4.02
C THR A 103 7.23 13.19 -3.36
N GLU A 104 7.18 13.20 -2.02
CA GLU A 104 6.03 12.68 -1.27
C GLU A 104 4.75 13.43 -1.59
N LYS A 105 3.68 12.66 -1.81
CA LYS A 105 2.31 13.16 -1.95
C LYS A 105 1.38 12.38 -1.05
N ILE A 106 0.43 13.06 -0.43
CA ILE A 106 -0.69 12.43 0.30
C ILE A 106 -1.76 12.08 -0.72
N ILE A 107 -2.15 10.82 -0.78
CA ILE A 107 -3.08 10.28 -1.78
C ILE A 107 -4.51 10.24 -1.22
N ALA A 108 -4.68 9.73 0.00
CA ALA A 108 -5.97 9.61 0.67
C ALA A 108 -5.79 9.60 2.18
N TYR A 109 -6.88 9.81 2.92
CA TYR A 109 -6.91 9.74 4.38
C TYR A 109 -7.66 8.49 4.84
N LEU A 110 -7.34 8.02 6.05
CA LEU A 110 -7.90 6.83 6.66
C LEU A 110 -8.17 7.07 8.14
N ILE A 111 -9.25 6.49 8.64
CA ILE A 111 -9.63 6.56 10.05
C ILE A 111 -9.63 5.15 10.65
N PRO A 112 -8.99 4.94 11.80
CA PRO A 112 -9.11 3.66 12.50
C PRO A 112 -10.55 3.43 12.93
N ALA A 113 -11.05 2.20 12.74
CA ALA A 113 -12.42 1.84 13.05
C ALA A 113 -12.52 0.35 13.41
N ILE A 114 -13.60 -0.02 14.05
CA ILE A 114 -13.93 -1.42 14.29
C ILE A 114 -14.70 -1.95 13.08
N ASN A 115 -14.27 -3.07 12.53
CA ASN A 115 -15.00 -3.74 11.49
C ASN A 115 -15.50 -5.08 12.01
N VAL A 116 -16.78 -5.37 11.73
CA VAL A 116 -17.51 -6.55 12.18
C VAL A 116 -18.16 -7.25 10.99
N GLN A 117 -18.62 -8.46 11.20
CA GLN A 117 -19.46 -9.16 10.23
C GLN A 117 -20.76 -8.37 10.00
N LYS A 118 -21.24 -8.36 8.75
CA LYS A 118 -22.50 -7.69 8.38
C LYS A 118 -23.65 -8.11 9.28
N GLY A 119 -24.45 -7.14 9.72
CA GLY A 119 -25.53 -7.33 10.69
C GLY A 119 -25.05 -7.37 12.14
N ASN A 120 -23.76 -7.21 12.40
CA ASN A 120 -23.17 -7.05 13.73
C ASN A 120 -23.73 -8.03 14.77
N PRO A 121 -23.52 -9.35 14.60
CA PRO A 121 -24.18 -10.37 15.44
C PRO A 121 -23.83 -10.24 16.93
N TRP A 122 -22.67 -9.67 17.24
CA TRP A 122 -22.24 -9.41 18.61
C TRP A 122 -22.70 -8.07 19.16
N LYS A 123 -23.44 -7.24 18.38
CA LYS A 123 -23.93 -5.91 18.77
C LYS A 123 -22.80 -5.03 19.34
N ILE A 124 -21.66 -5.01 18.67
CA ILE A 124 -20.51 -4.17 19.02
C ILE A 124 -20.83 -2.72 18.67
N GLN A 125 -20.67 -1.78 19.62
CA GLN A 125 -20.98 -0.37 19.43
C GLN A 125 -19.81 0.55 19.82
N SER A 126 -18.81 -0.01 20.53
CA SER A 126 -17.69 0.76 21.06
C SER A 126 -16.41 -0.06 21.15
N LEU A 127 -15.27 0.61 21.37
CA LEU A 127 -13.99 -0.03 21.63
C LEU A 127 -14.06 -0.97 22.85
N LYS A 128 -14.81 -0.59 23.89
CA LYS A 128 -14.94 -1.41 25.11
C LYS A 128 -15.71 -2.70 24.89
N ASP A 129 -16.55 -2.78 23.86
CA ASP A 129 -17.23 -4.03 23.53
C ASP A 129 -16.25 -5.12 23.04
N LEU A 130 -15.06 -4.72 22.56
CA LEU A 130 -14.02 -5.67 22.18
C LEU A 130 -13.39 -6.41 23.37
N LEU A 131 -13.72 -5.99 24.60
CA LEU A 131 -13.22 -6.59 25.85
C LEU A 131 -14.11 -7.73 26.37
N ARG A 132 -15.29 -7.92 25.76
CA ARG A 132 -16.26 -8.94 26.21
C ARG A 132 -15.67 -10.35 26.09
N PRO A 133 -15.84 -11.19 27.17
CA PRO A 133 -15.35 -12.56 27.15
C PRO A 133 -15.89 -13.38 25.96
N GLY A 134 -15.03 -14.16 25.33
CA GLY A 134 -15.40 -15.05 24.22
C GLY A 134 -15.44 -14.40 22.85
N LEU A 135 -15.28 -13.07 22.75
CA LEU A 135 -15.18 -12.38 21.47
C LEU A 135 -13.82 -12.68 20.83
N ARG A 136 -13.83 -13.08 19.57
CA ARG A 136 -12.61 -13.33 18.78
C ARG A 136 -12.25 -12.07 18.01
N VAL A 137 -11.15 -11.43 18.40
CA VAL A 137 -10.66 -10.19 17.77
C VAL A 137 -9.37 -10.49 17.02
N ALA A 138 -9.16 -9.80 15.91
CA ALA A 138 -7.85 -9.76 15.24
C ALA A 138 -7.43 -8.32 14.98
N ILE A 139 -6.13 -8.12 14.88
CA ILE A 139 -5.50 -6.92 14.35
C ILE A 139 -4.48 -7.32 13.29
N ALA A 140 -4.06 -6.38 12.46
CA ALA A 140 -2.88 -6.61 11.65
C ALA A 140 -1.61 -6.60 12.52
N ASP A 141 -0.55 -7.25 12.04
CA ASP A 141 0.75 -7.23 12.72
C ASP A 141 1.28 -5.79 12.85
N PRO A 142 1.41 -5.27 14.06
CA PRO A 142 1.74 -3.85 14.26
C PRO A 142 3.18 -3.49 13.86
N GLU A 143 4.10 -4.46 13.75
CA GLU A 143 5.49 -4.19 13.34
C GLU A 143 5.66 -4.09 11.83
N SER A 144 4.74 -4.65 11.05
CA SER A 144 4.88 -4.74 9.59
C SER A 144 3.69 -4.18 8.79
N VAL A 145 2.56 -3.95 9.42
CA VAL A 145 1.33 -3.50 8.77
C VAL A 145 0.82 -2.20 9.39
N CYS A 146 0.60 -1.20 8.57
CA CYS A 146 0.19 0.14 9.00
C CYS A 146 -1.02 0.16 9.95
N VAL A 147 -2.11 -0.52 9.60
CA VAL A 147 -3.32 -0.54 10.43
C VAL A 147 -3.12 -1.25 11.78
N GLY A 148 -2.16 -2.16 11.87
CA GLY A 148 -1.80 -2.81 13.14
C GLY A 148 -1.16 -1.82 14.12
N THR A 149 -0.29 -0.94 13.64
CA THR A 149 0.28 0.16 14.44
C THR A 149 -0.83 1.06 15.00
N TYR A 150 -1.80 1.44 14.17
CA TYR A 150 -2.95 2.24 14.59
C TYR A 150 -3.86 1.50 15.57
N ALA A 151 -4.10 0.20 15.35
CA ALA A 151 -4.90 -0.61 16.28
C ALA A 151 -4.30 -0.66 17.69
N VAL A 152 -2.98 -0.83 17.77
CA VAL A 152 -2.27 -0.78 19.05
C VAL A 152 -2.37 0.61 19.66
N GLU A 153 -2.14 1.67 18.90
CA GLU A 153 -2.21 3.05 19.40
C GLU A 153 -3.62 3.39 19.94
N VAL A 154 -4.68 2.95 19.24
CA VAL A 154 -6.06 3.10 19.72
C VAL A 154 -6.25 2.39 21.07
N ALA A 155 -5.81 1.14 21.19
CA ALA A 155 -5.93 0.38 22.42
C ALA A 155 -5.12 1.01 23.57
N GLU A 156 -3.87 1.39 23.33
CA GLU A 156 -2.97 1.94 24.36
C GLU A 156 -3.44 3.32 24.88
N LYS A 157 -4.03 4.14 24.01
CA LYS A 157 -4.47 5.49 24.40
C LYS A 157 -5.86 5.54 25.03
N ASN A 158 -6.70 4.53 24.78
CA ASN A 158 -8.10 4.57 25.18
C ASN A 158 -8.49 3.51 26.23
N LEU A 159 -7.63 2.54 26.50
CA LEU A 159 -7.89 1.47 27.44
C LEU A 159 -6.94 1.55 28.64
N THR A 160 -7.46 1.30 29.84
CA THR A 160 -6.64 1.10 31.04
C THR A 160 -5.78 -0.15 30.91
N ALA A 161 -4.74 -0.30 31.73
CA ALA A 161 -3.87 -1.48 31.70
C ALA A 161 -4.64 -2.81 31.85
N GLY A 162 -5.67 -2.83 32.73
CA GLY A 162 -6.55 -4.00 32.88
C GLY A 162 -7.39 -4.28 31.65
N GLU A 163 -7.94 -3.23 31.02
CA GLU A 163 -8.72 -3.34 29.77
C GLU A 163 -7.83 -3.78 28.60
N GLN A 164 -6.61 -3.28 28.50
CA GLN A 164 -5.62 -3.73 27.49
C GLN A 164 -5.31 -5.22 27.65
N ALA A 165 -5.20 -5.72 28.87
CA ALA A 165 -5.01 -7.15 29.14
C ALA A 165 -6.19 -7.99 28.63
N LEU A 166 -7.43 -7.52 28.85
CA LEU A 166 -8.65 -8.15 28.31
C LEU A 166 -8.68 -8.10 26.78
N PHE A 167 -8.34 -6.95 26.18
CA PHE A 167 -8.24 -6.82 24.72
C PHE A 167 -7.23 -7.81 24.14
N ARG A 168 -6.01 -7.88 24.71
CA ARG A 168 -4.99 -8.87 24.29
C ARG A 168 -5.46 -10.31 24.47
N LYS A 169 -6.23 -10.63 25.50
CA LYS A 169 -6.80 -11.97 25.70
C LYS A 169 -7.78 -12.37 24.60
N ASN A 170 -8.51 -11.41 24.04
CA ASN A 170 -9.46 -11.62 22.96
C ASN A 170 -8.78 -11.64 21.57
N LEU A 171 -7.51 -11.24 21.47
CA LEU A 171 -6.75 -11.34 20.22
C LEU A 171 -6.41 -12.80 19.93
N VAL A 172 -7.12 -13.40 18.99
CA VAL A 172 -6.91 -14.79 18.59
C VAL A 172 -5.86 -14.95 17.51
N THR A 173 -5.58 -13.89 16.74
CA THR A 173 -4.54 -13.90 15.70
C THR A 173 -4.12 -12.48 15.33
N THR A 174 -2.96 -12.39 14.64
CA THR A 174 -2.51 -11.21 13.91
C THR A 174 -2.31 -11.58 12.44
N VAL A 175 -2.57 -10.65 11.52
CA VAL A 175 -2.53 -10.88 10.08
C VAL A 175 -1.54 -9.94 9.37
N GLU A 176 -1.01 -10.37 8.22
CA GLU A 176 0.18 -9.78 7.61
C GLU A 176 -0.10 -8.63 6.62
N SER A 177 -1.37 -8.28 6.39
CA SER A 177 -1.73 -7.16 5.50
C SER A 177 -3.12 -6.59 5.80
N CYS A 178 -3.39 -5.36 5.35
CA CYS A 178 -4.73 -4.77 5.43
C CYS A 178 -5.78 -5.62 4.69
N GLU A 179 -5.42 -6.19 3.54
CA GLU A 179 -6.30 -7.08 2.77
C GLU A 179 -6.70 -8.31 3.59
N ARG A 180 -5.72 -8.98 4.24
CA ARG A 180 -6.01 -10.12 5.12
C ARG A 180 -6.82 -9.73 6.35
N THR A 181 -6.63 -8.50 6.86
CA THR A 181 -7.44 -7.98 7.97
C THR A 181 -8.91 -7.82 7.58
N ALA A 182 -9.19 -7.32 6.38
CA ALA A 182 -10.55 -7.24 5.85
C ALA A 182 -11.12 -8.64 5.56
N ASN A 183 -10.34 -9.51 4.91
CA ASN A 183 -10.78 -10.85 4.52
C ASN A 183 -11.14 -11.74 5.71
N ILE A 184 -10.41 -11.66 6.82
CA ILE A 184 -10.69 -12.52 7.98
C ILE A 184 -12.07 -12.22 8.59
N ILE A 185 -12.57 -10.97 8.49
CA ILE A 185 -13.95 -10.60 8.85
C ILE A 185 -14.94 -11.11 7.80
N SER A 186 -14.69 -10.86 6.52
CA SER A 186 -15.56 -11.33 5.42
C SER A 186 -15.79 -12.83 5.48
N LEU A 187 -14.77 -13.59 5.84
CA LEU A 187 -14.78 -15.05 5.94
C LEU A 187 -15.25 -15.57 7.31
N LYS A 188 -15.69 -14.69 8.21
CA LYS A 188 -16.15 -15.04 9.57
C LYS A 188 -15.09 -15.76 10.42
N GLY A 189 -13.80 -15.55 10.11
CA GLY A 189 -12.69 -16.12 10.86
C GLY A 189 -12.57 -15.55 12.27
N VAL A 190 -13.00 -14.30 12.44
CA VAL A 190 -13.10 -13.59 13.74
C VAL A 190 -14.40 -12.79 13.81
N ASP A 191 -14.72 -12.26 14.98
CA ASP A 191 -15.96 -11.54 15.23
C ASP A 191 -15.80 -10.03 15.05
N ALA A 192 -14.58 -9.51 15.28
CA ALA A 192 -14.23 -8.11 15.05
C ALA A 192 -12.75 -7.96 14.66
N VAL A 193 -12.45 -6.89 13.94
CA VAL A 193 -11.08 -6.40 13.76
C VAL A 193 -11.02 -4.91 14.06
N LEU A 194 -9.92 -4.45 14.63
CA LEU A 194 -9.60 -3.02 14.69
C LEU A 194 -8.77 -2.71 13.43
N GLY A 195 -9.40 -2.03 12.48
CA GLY A 195 -8.94 -1.85 11.10
C GLY A 195 -9.13 -0.42 10.61
N TRP A 196 -9.27 -0.26 9.29
CA TRP A 196 -9.61 1.00 8.65
C TRP A 196 -11.11 1.07 8.34
N GLU A 197 -11.70 2.26 8.37
CA GLU A 197 -13.10 2.50 8.01
C GLU A 197 -13.44 2.08 6.58
N VAL A 198 -12.46 2.14 5.68
CA VAL A 198 -12.63 1.82 4.26
C VAL A 198 -12.87 0.32 4.00
N PHE A 199 -12.59 -0.56 4.96
CA PHE A 199 -12.78 -2.01 4.77
C PHE A 199 -14.21 -2.39 4.42
N ARG A 200 -15.22 -1.65 4.94
CA ARG A 200 -16.62 -1.83 4.53
C ARG A 200 -16.85 -1.65 3.02
N SER A 201 -16.05 -0.79 2.39
CA SER A 201 -16.18 -0.54 0.94
C SER A 201 -15.52 -1.61 0.09
N TRP A 202 -14.66 -2.45 0.68
CA TRP A 202 -14.04 -3.58 -0.02
C TRP A 202 -14.94 -4.81 -0.12
N ASP A 203 -15.82 -4.99 0.86
CA ASP A 203 -16.82 -6.08 0.88
C ASP A 203 -18.08 -5.63 1.64
N PRO A 204 -18.91 -4.75 1.03
CA PRO A 204 -20.05 -4.14 1.71
C PRO A 204 -21.17 -5.13 2.08
N GLU A 205 -21.18 -6.29 1.42
CA GLU A 205 -22.14 -7.37 1.70
C GLU A 205 -21.77 -8.18 2.95
N ARG A 206 -20.50 -8.15 3.38
CA ARG A 206 -20.01 -8.97 4.48
C ARG A 206 -19.37 -8.19 5.62
N ILE A 207 -18.96 -6.94 5.39
CA ILE A 207 -18.31 -6.08 6.39
C ILE A 207 -19.22 -4.92 6.76
N GLU A 208 -19.34 -4.68 8.06
CA GLU A 208 -19.93 -3.47 8.65
C GLU A 208 -18.88 -2.76 9.49
N THR A 209 -18.86 -1.42 9.42
CA THR A 209 -17.90 -0.60 10.16
C THR A 209 -18.62 0.14 11.29
N ILE A 210 -18.07 0.02 12.49
CA ILE A 210 -18.44 0.77 13.67
C ILE A 210 -17.34 1.82 13.89
N PHE A 211 -17.68 3.08 13.76
CA PHE A 211 -16.74 4.16 13.98
C PHE A 211 -16.40 4.28 15.46
N LEU A 212 -15.13 4.55 15.74
CA LEU A 212 -14.69 4.98 17.05
C LEU A 212 -15.30 6.35 17.37
N LYS A 213 -15.46 6.67 18.65
CA LYS A 213 -15.80 8.02 19.04
C LYS A 213 -14.67 8.98 18.64
N PRO A 214 -14.97 10.25 18.33
CA PRO A 214 -13.93 11.21 17.91
C PRO A 214 -12.74 11.33 18.87
N GLU A 215 -13.00 11.23 20.18
CA GLU A 215 -11.98 11.24 21.23
C GLU A 215 -11.13 9.96 21.30
N GLU A 216 -11.62 8.86 20.74
CA GLU A 216 -10.91 7.59 20.67
C GLU A 216 -9.98 7.47 19.47
N VAL A 217 -10.07 8.43 18.51
CA VAL A 217 -9.19 8.47 17.32
C VAL A 217 -7.87 9.17 17.68
N PRO A 218 -6.77 8.45 17.88
CA PRO A 218 -5.53 9.03 18.38
C PRO A 218 -4.83 9.92 17.35
N ARG A 219 -5.00 9.62 16.08
CA ARG A 219 -4.53 10.41 14.91
C ARG A 219 -5.25 9.99 13.64
N ILE A 220 -5.35 10.92 12.71
CA ILE A 220 -5.87 10.68 11.36
C ILE A 220 -4.75 10.04 10.54
N GLY A 221 -5.02 8.88 9.94
CA GLY A 221 -4.10 8.22 9.01
C GLY A 221 -4.10 8.88 7.63
N TYR A 222 -3.03 8.72 6.88
CA TYR A 222 -3.01 9.01 5.46
C TYR A 222 -2.11 8.03 4.71
N ILE A 223 -2.39 7.86 3.43
CA ILE A 223 -1.65 7.01 2.51
C ILE A 223 -0.71 7.90 1.70
N PRO A 224 0.61 7.87 1.93
CA PRO A 224 1.59 8.62 1.16
C PRO A 224 2.18 7.80 0.02
N ALA A 225 2.64 8.45 -1.04
CA ALA A 225 3.49 7.86 -2.07
C ALA A 225 4.72 8.73 -2.30
N ALA A 226 5.88 8.11 -2.52
CA ALA A 226 7.12 8.83 -2.83
C ALA A 226 7.99 8.01 -3.80
N VAL A 227 8.81 8.71 -4.59
CA VAL A 227 9.77 8.09 -5.50
C VAL A 227 10.89 7.41 -4.71
N SER A 228 11.16 6.17 -5.08
CA SER A 228 12.24 5.36 -4.50
C SER A 228 13.62 5.85 -4.95
N ARG A 229 14.62 5.74 -4.08
CA ARG A 229 16.03 5.98 -4.40
C ARG A 229 16.60 4.94 -5.35
N PHE A 230 15.91 3.82 -5.55
CA PHE A 230 16.35 2.72 -6.42
C PHE A 230 15.75 2.81 -7.83
N THR A 231 15.00 3.87 -8.15
CA THR A 231 14.42 4.05 -9.48
C THR A 231 15.48 4.22 -10.54
N GLY A 232 15.30 3.51 -11.66
CA GLY A 232 16.09 3.71 -12.87
C GLY A 232 15.56 4.85 -13.78
N ASN A 233 14.32 5.33 -13.51
CA ASN A 233 13.70 6.38 -14.30
C ASN A 233 12.90 7.34 -13.38
N ARG A 234 13.62 8.25 -12.77
CA ARG A 234 13.05 9.21 -11.83
C ARG A 234 11.94 10.09 -12.43
N PRO A 235 12.07 10.66 -13.63
CA PRO A 235 11.00 11.47 -14.22
C PRO A 235 9.68 10.69 -14.36
N MET A 236 9.74 9.45 -14.82
CA MET A 236 8.56 8.59 -14.97
C MET A 236 7.95 8.22 -13.60
N ALA A 237 8.77 7.95 -12.59
CA ALA A 237 8.31 7.68 -11.24
C ALA A 237 7.63 8.92 -10.60
N GLU A 238 8.19 10.12 -10.81
CA GLU A 238 7.59 11.38 -10.36
C GLU A 238 6.27 11.66 -11.09
N GLU A 239 6.19 11.38 -12.39
CA GLU A 239 4.95 11.50 -13.15
C GLU A 239 3.85 10.58 -12.58
N PHE A 240 4.17 9.32 -12.28
CA PHE A 240 3.22 8.40 -11.68
C PHE A 240 2.74 8.88 -10.30
N VAL A 241 3.65 9.33 -9.43
CA VAL A 241 3.30 9.88 -8.11
C VAL A 241 2.39 11.10 -8.26
N ASN A 242 2.64 11.98 -9.24
CA ASN A 242 1.77 13.10 -9.55
C ASN A 242 0.43 12.65 -10.14
N PHE A 243 0.41 11.59 -10.94
CA PHE A 243 -0.83 11.00 -11.45
C PHE A 243 -1.73 10.47 -10.34
N LEU A 244 -1.17 9.88 -9.28
CA LEU A 244 -1.94 9.40 -8.11
C LEU A 244 -2.76 10.50 -7.43
N ILE A 245 -2.36 11.78 -7.53
CA ILE A 245 -3.10 12.93 -6.98
C ILE A 245 -3.93 13.69 -8.03
N SER A 246 -3.98 13.21 -9.28
CA SER A 246 -4.80 13.79 -10.33
C SER A 246 -6.31 13.70 -10.01
N PRO A 247 -7.16 14.56 -10.57
CA PRO A 247 -8.62 14.45 -10.38
C PRO A 247 -9.15 13.05 -10.69
N GLU A 248 -8.72 12.47 -11.79
CA GLU A 248 -9.13 11.12 -12.21
C GLU A 248 -8.76 10.04 -11.19
N SER A 249 -7.52 10.04 -10.69
CA SER A 249 -7.12 9.09 -9.65
C SER A 249 -7.88 9.32 -8.34
N LYS A 250 -8.14 10.58 -7.98
CA LYS A 250 -8.95 10.93 -6.81
C LYS A 250 -10.38 10.39 -6.93
N ASP A 251 -10.99 10.47 -8.11
CA ASP A 251 -12.33 9.92 -8.35
C ASP A 251 -12.34 8.40 -8.19
N VAL A 252 -11.29 7.71 -8.63
CA VAL A 252 -11.13 6.27 -8.41
C VAL A 252 -11.03 5.96 -6.91
N PHE A 253 -10.16 6.63 -6.16
CA PHE A 253 -10.04 6.41 -4.72
C PHE A 253 -11.36 6.70 -3.99
N LYS A 254 -12.04 7.80 -4.34
CA LYS A 254 -13.36 8.15 -3.78
C LYS A 254 -14.41 7.09 -4.07
N LYS A 255 -14.48 6.57 -5.30
CA LYS A 255 -15.36 5.46 -5.70
C LYS A 255 -15.13 4.22 -4.83
N HIS A 256 -13.89 3.95 -4.42
CA HIS A 256 -13.53 2.87 -3.52
C HIS A 256 -13.70 3.21 -2.03
N GLY A 257 -14.31 4.35 -1.68
CA GLY A 257 -14.69 4.72 -0.33
C GLY A 257 -13.63 5.43 0.50
N TYR A 258 -12.52 5.85 -0.11
CA TYR A 258 -11.46 6.57 0.59
C TYR A 258 -11.83 8.04 0.83
N LEU A 259 -11.33 8.60 1.94
CA LEU A 259 -11.47 10.02 2.26
C LEU A 259 -10.41 10.82 1.48
N MET A 260 -10.87 11.76 0.64
CA MET A 260 -9.99 12.46 -0.30
C MET A 260 -9.49 13.81 0.21
N SER A 261 -9.99 14.27 1.34
CA SER A 261 -9.54 15.52 1.98
C SER A 261 -9.39 15.36 3.48
N LEU A 262 -8.52 16.19 4.07
CA LEU A 262 -8.38 16.26 5.52
C LEU A 262 -9.69 16.74 6.19
N GLU A 263 -10.47 17.60 5.51
CA GLU A 263 -11.77 18.04 6.02
C GLU A 263 -12.75 16.88 6.17
N GLU A 264 -12.82 15.98 5.18
CA GLU A 264 -13.62 14.75 5.27
C GLU A 264 -13.18 13.89 6.45
N ALA A 265 -11.86 13.70 6.63
CA ALA A 265 -11.31 12.87 7.69
C ALA A 265 -11.54 13.48 9.10
N ARG A 266 -11.49 14.80 9.24
CA ARG A 266 -11.73 15.51 10.52
C ARG A 266 -13.14 15.37 11.04
N LYS A 267 -14.11 14.93 10.24
CA LYS A 267 -15.48 14.65 10.71
C LYS A 267 -15.53 13.47 11.69
N TYR A 268 -14.48 12.66 11.73
CA TYR A 268 -14.39 11.45 12.57
C TYR A 268 -13.42 11.59 13.75
N ALA A 269 -12.85 12.78 13.97
CA ALA A 269 -11.85 13.01 15.00
C ALA A 269 -12.06 14.37 15.68
N LEU A 270 -11.50 14.55 16.87
CA LEU A 270 -11.57 15.86 17.54
C LEU A 270 -10.80 16.96 16.76
N PRO A 271 -11.21 18.22 16.87
CA PRO A 271 -10.40 19.35 16.45
C PRO A 271 -9.00 19.25 17.07
N GLY A 272 -7.94 19.37 16.26
CA GLY A 272 -6.56 19.24 16.77
C GLY A 272 -6.01 17.81 16.81
N THR A 273 -6.80 16.77 16.53
CA THR A 273 -6.26 15.41 16.37
C THR A 273 -5.10 15.42 15.37
N PRO A 274 -3.93 14.86 15.73
CA PRO A 274 -2.76 14.80 14.86
C PRO A 274 -3.07 14.11 13.53
N VAL A 275 -2.34 14.51 12.48
CA VAL A 275 -2.45 13.91 11.14
C VAL A 275 -1.14 13.22 10.80
N GLY A 276 -1.16 11.92 10.59
CA GLY A 276 0.03 11.14 10.32
C GLY A 276 1.01 11.09 11.49
N GLY A 277 2.29 11.17 11.19
CA GLY A 277 3.39 10.99 12.15
C GLY A 277 3.76 9.52 12.35
N GLU A 278 4.55 9.25 13.36
CA GLU A 278 4.97 7.90 13.76
C GLU A 278 4.49 7.58 15.17
N TYR A 279 4.14 6.32 15.38
CA TYR A 279 3.85 5.78 16.70
C TYR A 279 4.92 4.76 17.10
N THR A 280 5.48 4.92 18.30
CA THR A 280 6.43 3.97 18.84
C THR A 280 5.70 2.84 19.57
N LEU A 281 5.73 1.65 19.00
CA LEU A 281 5.10 0.48 19.61
C LEU A 281 5.69 0.18 20.99
N PRO A 282 4.86 -0.02 22.02
CA PRO A 282 5.27 -0.55 23.30
C PRO A 282 5.92 -1.94 23.19
N ARG A 283 6.74 -2.29 24.17
CA ARG A 283 7.54 -3.55 24.14
C ARG A 283 6.69 -4.80 24.02
N GLU A 284 5.56 -4.83 24.68
CA GLU A 284 4.60 -5.94 24.75
C GLU A 284 3.92 -6.25 23.39
N TRP A 285 3.99 -5.32 22.45
CA TRP A 285 3.44 -5.48 21.11
C TRP A 285 4.50 -5.84 20.05
N ARG A 286 5.77 -6.01 20.46
CA ARG A 286 6.88 -6.37 19.57
C ARG A 286 7.12 -7.87 19.56
N ARG A 287 7.33 -8.45 18.38
CA ARG A 287 7.69 -9.87 18.23
C ARG A 287 8.99 -10.20 18.96
N GLY A 288 9.06 -11.38 19.57
CA GLY A 288 10.30 -11.92 20.16
C GLY A 288 10.57 -11.52 21.61
N LYS A 289 9.61 -10.92 22.34
CA LYS A 289 9.74 -10.56 23.75
C LYS A 289 8.54 -11.04 24.59
N ARG A 290 8.07 -12.25 24.34
CA ARG A 290 7.16 -12.97 25.26
C ARG A 290 7.97 -13.79 26.25
#